data_29cd7c2bf517f337775490f79368a59e
#
_entry.id   29cd7c2bf517f337775490f79368a59e
#
_cell.length_a   1.000
_cell.length_b   1.000
_cell.length_c   1.000
_cell.angle_alpha   90.00
_cell.angle_beta   90.00
_cell.angle_gamma   90.00
#
_symmetry.space_group_name_H-M   'P 1'
#
loop_
_entity.id
_entity.type
_entity.pdbx_description
1 polymer ?
#
loop_
_entity_poly.entity_id
_entity_poly.type
_entity_poly.pdbx_seq_one_letter_code
_entity_poly.pdbx_strand_id
1 'polypeptide(L)'
;MILVMSKPLPLSGSEPNYTQRLWGRTVGVGNNNCYAYAVGDYEKMRLQKSVPGERAGIRNLSHTYTNCKGLPQRVIADNPKKVYTAKATEKCKPNHFKVMMFVAPGNQRNYFRQGDFHFYKQHGAVEYKVKKGNTYENIAKFFKVR
;
A
#
# COMPACT_ATOMS: atom_id res chain seq x y z
N MET A 1 -14.43 -2.14 -13.30
CA MET A 1 -13.88 -3.45 -13.74
C MET A 1 -13.27 -4.10 -12.52
N ILE A 2 -13.91 -5.11 -11.96
CA ILE A 2 -13.38 -5.88 -10.83
C ILE A 2 -12.35 -6.87 -11.40
N LEU A 3 -11.09 -6.67 -11.10
CA LEU A 3 -10.06 -7.64 -11.44
C LEU A 3 -10.18 -8.82 -10.47
N VAL A 4 -10.88 -9.85 -10.87
CA VAL A 4 -10.87 -11.13 -10.13
C VAL A 4 -9.53 -11.79 -10.43
N MET A 5 -8.58 -11.66 -9.53
CA MET A 5 -7.33 -12.41 -9.63
C MET A 5 -7.65 -13.89 -9.39
N SER A 6 -7.52 -14.71 -10.41
CA SER A 6 -7.84 -16.14 -10.36
C SER A 6 -6.90 -16.95 -9.44
N LYS A 7 -5.79 -16.38 -9.03
CA LYS A 7 -4.82 -16.99 -8.10
C LYS A 7 -4.33 -15.96 -7.10
N PRO A 8 -4.21 -16.32 -5.81
CA PRO A 8 -3.64 -15.43 -4.80
C PRO A 8 -2.17 -15.14 -5.13
N LEU A 9 -1.70 -13.95 -4.76
CA LEU A 9 -0.29 -13.60 -4.88
C LEU A 9 0.57 -14.55 -4.03
N PRO A 10 1.71 -15.03 -4.53
CA PRO A 10 2.57 -15.92 -3.77
C PRO A 10 3.09 -15.25 -2.51
N LEU A 11 3.03 -15.98 -1.39
CA LEU A 11 3.54 -15.52 -0.10
C LEU A 11 5.04 -15.84 0.03
N SER A 12 5.79 -14.89 0.60
CA SER A 12 7.21 -15.10 0.95
C SER A 12 7.39 -15.83 2.27
N GLY A 13 6.39 -15.72 3.15
CA GLY A 13 6.44 -16.12 4.55
C GLY A 13 6.92 -14.97 5.47
N SER A 14 7.14 -13.79 4.91
CA SER A 14 7.60 -12.60 5.67
C SER A 14 6.56 -11.47 5.63
N GLU A 15 5.36 -11.76 5.20
CA GLU A 15 4.27 -10.80 5.15
C GLU A 15 3.90 -10.35 6.56
N PRO A 16 3.82 -9.04 6.83
CA PRO A 16 3.45 -8.54 8.14
C PRO A 16 1.97 -8.81 8.44
N ASN A 17 1.67 -9.00 9.71
CA ASN A 17 0.28 -9.02 10.16
C ASN A 17 -0.33 -7.61 10.13
N TYR A 18 -1.63 -7.53 9.85
CA TYR A 18 -2.34 -6.26 9.96
C TYR A 18 -2.47 -5.84 11.43
N THR A 19 -1.99 -4.64 11.74
CA THR A 19 -2.00 -4.08 13.10
C THR A 19 -2.99 -2.93 13.21
N GLN A 20 -4.29 -3.24 13.31
CA GLN A 20 -5.37 -2.25 13.44
C GLN A 20 -5.14 -1.28 14.61
N ARG A 21 -4.65 -1.76 15.75
CA ARG A 21 -4.39 -0.93 16.94
C ARG A 21 -3.39 0.19 16.67
N LEU A 22 -2.48 0.01 15.72
CA LEU A 22 -1.48 1.01 15.36
C LEU A 22 -2.01 1.94 14.25
N TRP A 23 -2.39 1.35 13.11
CA TRP A 23 -2.71 2.10 11.90
C TRP A 23 -4.15 2.61 11.83
N GLY A 24 -5.09 1.94 12.49
CA GLY A 24 -6.51 2.30 12.47
C GLY A 24 -6.95 3.32 13.53
N ARG A 25 -6.04 3.81 14.36
CA ARG A 25 -6.35 4.86 15.34
C ARG A 25 -6.31 6.24 14.69
N THR A 26 -7.01 7.21 15.29
CA THR A 26 -7.08 8.61 14.82
C THR A 26 -5.71 9.19 14.52
N VAL A 27 -4.73 9.00 15.41
CA VAL A 27 -3.35 9.47 15.22
C VAL A 27 -2.67 8.76 14.05
N GLY A 28 -2.86 7.44 13.90
CA GLY A 28 -2.30 6.68 12.79
C GLY A 28 -2.84 7.16 11.44
N VAL A 29 -4.15 7.30 11.33
CA VAL A 29 -4.82 7.75 10.09
C VAL A 29 -4.53 9.23 9.80
N GLY A 30 -4.46 10.07 10.82
CA GLY A 30 -4.21 11.50 10.68
C GLY A 30 -2.80 11.81 10.14
N ASN A 31 -1.79 11.13 10.66
CA ASN A 31 -0.38 11.43 10.37
C ASN A 31 0.23 10.58 9.24
N ASN A 32 -0.45 9.51 8.84
CA ASN A 32 0.07 8.57 7.84
C ASN A 32 -0.89 8.42 6.66
N ASN A 33 -0.34 8.04 5.53
CA ASN A 33 -1.11 7.70 4.34
C ASN A 33 -0.82 6.27 3.89
N CYS A 34 -1.42 5.86 2.77
CA CYS A 34 -1.23 4.55 2.18
C CYS A 34 0.25 4.24 1.85
N TYR A 35 1.06 5.23 1.50
CA TYR A 35 2.48 5.05 1.25
C TYR A 35 3.25 4.70 2.53
N ALA A 36 3.10 5.50 3.58
CA ALA A 36 3.71 5.24 4.89
C ALA A 36 3.31 3.85 5.41
N TYR A 37 2.02 3.50 5.30
CA TYR A 37 1.52 2.18 5.66
C TYR A 37 2.18 1.05 4.86
N ALA A 38 2.28 1.20 3.55
CA ALA A 38 2.83 0.19 2.67
C ALA A 38 4.29 -0.12 2.98
N VAL A 39 5.11 0.90 3.20
CA VAL A 39 6.55 0.72 3.52
C VAL A 39 6.83 0.49 5.01
N GLY A 40 5.80 0.51 5.86
CA GLY A 40 5.94 0.28 7.30
C GLY A 40 6.51 1.45 8.08
N ASP A 41 6.37 2.66 7.56
CA ASP A 41 6.92 3.89 8.10
C ASP A 41 5.90 4.65 8.94
N TYR A 42 5.70 4.20 10.18
CA TYR A 42 4.72 4.80 11.08
C TYR A 42 5.28 6.06 11.77
N GLU A 43 4.59 7.16 11.55
CA GLU A 43 4.89 8.45 12.18
C GLU A 43 3.80 8.81 13.21
N LYS A 44 4.23 9.14 14.43
CA LYS A 44 3.31 9.57 15.49
C LYS A 44 2.92 11.04 15.36
N MET A 45 3.85 11.87 14.91
CA MET A 45 3.66 13.30 14.76
C MET A 45 4.29 13.73 13.44
N ARG A 46 3.45 14.16 12.51
CA ARG A 46 3.90 14.67 11.23
C ARG A 46 2.99 15.82 10.78
N LEU A 47 3.61 16.88 10.29
CA LEU A 47 2.86 18.05 9.77
C LEU A 47 2.24 17.76 8.40
N GLN A 48 2.87 16.86 7.62
CA GLN A 48 2.41 16.49 6.29
C GLN A 48 2.54 14.98 6.07
N LYS A 49 1.59 14.41 5.32
CA LYS A 49 1.64 12.98 4.94
C LYS A 49 2.80 12.73 3.99
N SER A 50 3.45 11.57 4.13
CA SER A 50 4.60 11.17 3.31
C SER A 50 4.29 11.19 1.82
N VAL A 51 5.22 11.71 1.03
CA VAL A 51 5.15 11.69 -0.43
C VAL A 51 6.36 10.90 -0.96
N PRO A 52 6.18 9.97 -1.91
CA PRO A 52 7.28 9.23 -2.50
C PRO A 52 8.35 10.14 -3.11
N GLY A 53 9.60 9.92 -2.73
CA GLY A 53 10.77 10.73 -3.11
C GLY A 53 11.17 11.78 -2.08
N GLU A 54 10.31 12.05 -1.09
CA GLU A 54 10.55 13.09 -0.09
C GLU A 54 11.80 12.83 0.75
N ARG A 55 12.01 11.58 1.20
CA ARG A 55 13.19 11.20 1.98
C ARG A 55 14.49 11.26 1.19
N ALA A 56 14.41 10.96 -0.10
CA ALA A 56 15.52 11.06 -1.02
C ALA A 56 15.79 12.51 -1.48
N GLY A 57 15.06 13.49 -0.97
CA GLY A 57 15.20 14.89 -1.36
C GLY A 57 14.74 15.20 -2.78
N ILE A 58 13.96 14.31 -3.39
CA ILE A 58 13.47 14.49 -4.76
C ILE A 58 12.32 15.49 -4.72
N ARG A 59 12.45 16.60 -5.42
CA ARG A 59 11.41 17.63 -5.50
C ARG A 59 10.08 17.06 -6.02
N ASN A 60 9.01 17.40 -5.34
CA ASN A 60 7.65 17.06 -5.73
C ASN A 60 7.10 18.07 -6.75
N LEU A 61 7.49 17.89 -8.00
CA LEU A 61 6.78 18.53 -9.09
C LEU A 61 5.51 17.72 -9.35
N SER A 62 4.36 18.34 -9.24
CA SER A 62 3.04 17.69 -9.21
C SER A 62 2.76 16.67 -10.34
N HIS A 63 3.39 16.84 -11.50
CA HIS A 63 3.25 15.94 -12.65
C HIS A 63 4.30 14.81 -12.69
N THR A 64 5.30 14.81 -11.83
CA THR A 64 6.41 13.86 -11.92
C THR A 64 6.24 12.60 -11.08
N TYR A 65 5.47 12.67 -10.00
CA TYR A 65 5.23 11.52 -9.14
C TYR A 65 3.91 10.78 -9.41
N THR A 66 3.02 11.37 -10.18
CA THR A 66 1.73 10.76 -10.56
C THR A 66 1.79 10.04 -11.91
N ASN A 67 2.82 9.26 -12.13
CA ASN A 67 2.93 8.40 -13.30
C ASN A 67 3.58 7.07 -12.97
N CYS A 68 3.23 6.03 -13.76
CA CYS A 68 3.69 4.66 -13.53
C CYS A 68 5.20 4.46 -13.73
N LYS A 69 5.90 5.38 -14.37
CA LYS A 69 7.36 5.30 -14.56
C LYS A 69 8.11 5.97 -13.41
N GLY A 70 7.67 7.14 -12.98
CA GLY A 70 8.38 7.95 -11.99
C GLY A 70 8.15 7.52 -10.55
N LEU A 71 6.95 7.08 -10.21
CA LEU A 71 6.60 6.75 -8.82
C LEU A 71 7.39 5.55 -8.25
N PRO A 72 7.63 4.44 -8.97
CA PRO A 72 8.45 3.34 -8.45
C PRO A 72 9.87 3.77 -8.11
N GLN A 73 10.51 4.59 -8.96
CA GLN A 73 11.87 5.06 -8.73
C GLN A 73 11.97 5.92 -7.47
N ARG A 74 10.95 6.74 -7.19
CA ARG A 74 10.87 7.54 -5.97
C ARG A 74 10.74 6.67 -4.72
N VAL A 75 9.88 5.63 -4.77
CA VAL A 75 9.73 4.68 -3.67
C VAL A 75 11.04 3.95 -3.39
N ILE A 76 11.77 3.53 -4.44
CA ILE A 76 13.07 2.88 -4.31
C ILE A 76 14.11 3.84 -3.73
N ALA A 77 14.14 5.08 -4.19
CA ALA A 77 15.07 6.09 -3.71
C ALA A 77 14.86 6.40 -2.21
N ASP A 78 13.62 6.48 -1.75
CA ASP A 78 13.29 6.66 -0.34
C ASP A 78 13.69 5.46 0.54
N ASN A 79 13.75 4.27 -0.05
CA ASN A 79 13.94 3.00 0.66
C ASN A 79 15.09 2.18 0.03
N PRO A 80 16.31 2.74 -0.02
CA PRO A 80 17.44 2.08 -0.66
C PRO A 80 17.75 0.74 0.03
N LYS A 81 18.01 -0.31 -0.76
CA LYS A 81 18.28 -1.69 -0.30
C LYS A 81 17.09 -2.40 0.36
N LYS A 82 15.97 -1.71 0.62
CA LYS A 82 14.77 -2.28 1.25
C LYS A 82 13.65 -2.55 0.26
N VAL A 83 13.62 -1.86 -0.87
CA VAL A 83 12.58 -1.99 -1.90
C VAL A 83 13.22 -2.32 -3.24
N TYR A 84 12.62 -3.24 -3.96
CA TYR A 84 12.98 -3.59 -5.34
C TYR A 84 11.72 -3.90 -6.14
N THR A 85 11.82 -3.81 -7.46
CA THR A 85 10.71 -4.20 -8.35
C THR A 85 10.63 -5.71 -8.46
N ALA A 86 9.41 -6.26 -8.43
CA ALA A 86 9.14 -7.68 -8.62
C ALA A 86 7.88 -7.87 -9.46
N LYS A 87 7.77 -9.00 -10.15
CA LYS A 87 6.52 -9.38 -10.82
C LYS A 87 5.49 -9.84 -9.81
N ALA A 88 4.20 -9.65 -10.12
CA ALA A 88 3.12 -10.09 -9.25
C ALA A 88 3.19 -11.60 -8.95
N THR A 89 3.60 -12.40 -9.93
CA THR A 89 3.70 -13.86 -9.86
C THR A 89 4.98 -14.39 -9.21
N GLU A 90 5.96 -13.54 -8.95
CA GLU A 90 7.20 -13.93 -8.29
C GLU A 90 7.03 -13.97 -6.78
N LYS A 91 7.63 -14.96 -6.13
CA LYS A 91 7.79 -14.98 -4.68
C LYS A 91 8.82 -13.92 -4.28
N CYS A 92 8.52 -13.12 -3.25
CA CYS A 92 9.49 -12.16 -2.73
C CYS A 92 10.70 -12.86 -2.09
N LYS A 93 11.82 -12.16 -2.03
CA LYS A 93 12.99 -12.57 -1.25
C LYS A 93 12.64 -12.73 0.24
N PRO A 94 13.40 -13.49 1.01
CA PRO A 94 13.24 -13.51 2.47
C PRO A 94 13.21 -12.10 3.07
N ASN A 95 12.42 -11.91 4.10
CA ASN A 95 12.22 -10.62 4.78
C ASN A 95 11.60 -9.51 3.91
N HIS A 96 10.96 -9.88 2.79
CA HIS A 96 10.23 -8.95 1.92
C HIS A 96 8.80 -9.43 1.69
N PHE A 97 7.91 -8.48 1.47
CA PHE A 97 6.52 -8.71 1.12
C PHE A 97 6.13 -7.81 -0.07
N LYS A 98 5.02 -8.13 -0.72
CA LYS A 98 4.56 -7.34 -1.86
C LYS A 98 3.83 -6.08 -1.42
N VAL A 99 4.11 -5.03 -2.17
CA VAL A 99 3.35 -3.79 -2.18
C VAL A 99 2.87 -3.56 -3.61
N MET A 100 1.60 -3.27 -3.76
CA MET A 100 1.00 -2.91 -5.05
C MET A 100 0.75 -1.40 -5.07
N MET A 101 1.08 -0.78 -6.18
CA MET A 101 0.96 0.65 -6.36
C MET A 101 0.04 0.93 -7.54
N PHE A 102 -0.86 1.88 -7.36
CA PHE A 102 -1.76 2.40 -8.38
C PHE A 102 -1.53 3.89 -8.56
N VAL A 103 -1.66 4.33 -9.80
CA VAL A 103 -1.53 5.73 -10.16
C VAL A 103 -2.76 6.14 -10.95
N ALA A 104 -3.43 7.19 -10.49
CA ALA A 104 -4.41 7.93 -11.26
C ALA A 104 -3.71 9.15 -11.85
N PRO A 105 -3.42 9.18 -13.16
CA PRO A 105 -2.75 10.32 -13.78
C PRO A 105 -3.64 11.57 -13.66
N GLY A 106 -3.00 12.71 -13.44
CA GLY A 106 -3.70 13.99 -13.38
C GLY A 106 -4.38 14.33 -14.71
N ASN A 107 -5.55 14.92 -14.61
CA ASN A 107 -6.29 15.41 -15.76
C ASN A 107 -6.55 16.90 -15.60
N GLN A 108 -6.09 17.71 -16.56
CA GLN A 108 -6.29 19.15 -16.54
C GLN A 108 -7.77 19.60 -16.60
N ARG A 109 -8.68 18.70 -16.97
CA ARG A 109 -10.12 18.98 -17.07
C ARG A 109 -10.89 18.72 -15.78
N ASN A 110 -10.32 18.08 -14.77
CA ASN A 110 -11.00 17.70 -13.54
C ASN A 110 -10.37 18.38 -12.31
N TYR A 111 -11.12 18.40 -11.20
CA TYR A 111 -10.72 18.94 -9.91
C TYR A 111 -9.40 18.31 -9.39
N PHE A 112 -9.06 17.08 -9.80
CA PHE A 112 -7.82 16.38 -9.52
C PHE A 112 -6.74 16.66 -10.57
N ARG A 113 -6.40 17.93 -10.78
CA ARG A 113 -5.37 18.35 -11.75
C ARG A 113 -4.01 17.67 -11.53
N GLN A 114 -3.72 17.24 -10.31
CA GLN A 114 -2.40 16.74 -9.90
C GLN A 114 -2.24 15.22 -9.98
N GLY A 115 -3.34 14.49 -10.23
CA GLY A 115 -3.34 13.03 -10.12
C GLY A 115 -3.28 12.55 -8.67
N ASP A 116 -3.31 11.25 -8.50
CA ASP A 116 -3.27 10.60 -7.19
C ASP A 116 -2.54 9.26 -7.27
N PHE A 117 -2.11 8.74 -6.14
CA PHE A 117 -1.53 7.41 -6.00
C PHE A 117 -2.15 6.67 -4.83
N HIS A 118 -2.17 5.35 -4.92
CA HIS A 118 -2.59 4.50 -3.83
C HIS A 118 -1.70 3.26 -3.69
N PHE A 119 -1.49 2.82 -2.46
CA PHE A 119 -0.67 1.67 -2.12
C PHE A 119 -1.47 0.64 -1.36
N TYR A 120 -1.28 -0.63 -1.72
CA TYR A 120 -1.77 -1.79 -0.99
C TYR A 120 -0.61 -2.62 -0.50
N LYS A 121 -0.71 -3.15 0.71
CA LYS A 121 0.28 -4.01 1.33
C LYS A 121 -0.26 -5.44 1.38
N GLN A 122 0.54 -6.40 0.93
CA GLN A 122 0.24 -7.81 1.14
C GLN A 122 0.44 -8.17 2.61
N HIS A 123 -0.55 -8.83 3.20
CA HIS A 123 -0.49 -9.40 4.54
C HIS A 123 -0.36 -10.92 4.45
N GLY A 124 0.09 -11.54 5.54
CA GLY A 124 0.08 -13.00 5.68
C GLY A 124 -1.34 -13.55 5.55
N ALA A 125 -1.45 -14.82 5.23
CA ALA A 125 -2.74 -15.50 5.17
C ALA A 125 -3.40 -15.47 6.57
N VAL A 126 -4.66 -15.04 6.62
CA VAL A 126 -5.47 -15.13 7.83
C VAL A 126 -6.37 -16.35 7.67
N GLU A 127 -6.13 -17.38 8.47
CA GLU A 127 -7.05 -18.51 8.54
C GLU A 127 -8.27 -18.12 9.37
N TYR A 128 -9.43 -18.18 8.76
CA TYR A 128 -10.70 -18.03 9.43
C TYR A 128 -11.41 -19.38 9.52
N LYS A 129 -11.54 -19.91 10.73
CA LYS A 129 -12.35 -21.12 10.96
C LYS A 129 -13.83 -20.76 10.84
N VAL A 130 -14.45 -21.17 9.75
CA VAL A 130 -15.89 -21.02 9.53
C VAL A 130 -16.63 -21.82 10.60
N LYS A 131 -17.45 -21.15 11.38
CA LYS A 131 -18.33 -21.78 12.36
C LYS A 131 -19.68 -22.07 11.75
N LYS A 132 -20.37 -23.12 12.21
CA LYS A 132 -21.75 -23.40 11.81
C LYS A 132 -22.61 -22.14 12.04
N GLY A 133 -23.34 -21.70 11.02
CA GLY A 133 -24.15 -20.47 11.05
C GLY A 133 -23.44 -19.20 10.53
N ASN A 134 -22.15 -19.27 10.13
CA ASN A 134 -21.54 -18.16 9.42
C ASN A 134 -22.07 -18.07 7.99
N THR A 135 -22.49 -16.87 7.61
CA THR A 135 -22.79 -16.52 6.21
C THR A 135 -21.61 -15.78 5.60
N TYR A 136 -21.55 -15.72 4.26
CA TYR A 136 -20.54 -14.92 3.56
C TYR A 136 -20.55 -13.45 4.01
N GLU A 137 -21.71 -12.89 4.30
CA GLU A 137 -21.86 -11.51 4.78
C GLU A 137 -21.25 -11.30 6.17
N ASN A 138 -21.42 -12.27 7.07
CA ASN A 138 -20.84 -12.21 8.40
C ASN A 138 -19.32 -12.38 8.37
N ILE A 139 -18.82 -13.22 7.47
CA ILE A 139 -17.38 -13.40 7.24
C ILE A 139 -16.80 -12.13 6.59
N ALA A 140 -17.47 -11.56 5.58
CA ALA A 140 -17.03 -10.33 4.92
C ALA A 140 -16.99 -9.13 5.87
N LYS A 141 -17.91 -9.05 6.85
CA LYS A 141 -17.87 -8.02 7.91
C LYS A 141 -16.64 -8.11 8.79
N PHE A 142 -16.09 -9.31 8.99
CA PHE A 142 -14.89 -9.54 9.78
C PHE A 142 -13.62 -9.08 9.03
N PHE A 143 -13.60 -9.23 7.71
CA PHE A 143 -12.52 -8.81 6.83
C PHE A 143 -12.75 -7.43 6.19
N LYS A 144 -13.53 -6.55 6.83
CA LYS A 144 -13.77 -5.20 6.30
C LYS A 144 -12.46 -4.52 5.95
N VAL A 145 -12.14 -4.57 4.65
CA VAL A 145 -11.26 -3.62 3.99
C VAL A 145 -12.12 -2.38 3.73
N ARG A 146 -11.86 -1.32 4.46
CA ARG A 146 -12.37 0.02 4.11
C ARG A 146 -11.46 0.62 3.07
#